data_c27a15ad225fb84ab711403eb8c2f78b
#
_entry.id   c27a15ad225fb84ab711403eb8c2f78b
#
_cell.length_a   1.000
_cell.length_b   1.000
_cell.length_c   1.000
_cell.angle_alpha   90.00
_cell.angle_beta   90.00
_cell.angle_gamma   90.00
#
_symmetry.space_group_name_H-M   'P 1'
#
loop_
_entity.id
_entity.type
_entity.pdbx_description
1 polymer ?
#
loop_
_entity_poly.entity_id
_entity_poly.type
_entity_poly.pdbx_seq_one_letter_code
_entity_poly.pdbx_strand_id
1 'polypeptide(L)'
;MSQESPTNESNDTGRSRRDLLMAMAGVASTVVLVAFDSTIVSTTLPRVAVALNGMPLYAWVGTGYLLAMAASIIIFGRLGDLFGRKPLMLISVSVVALGSIACGLSQSMEQLIAFRTLQGIGGGMMTATAFAAPADLFPDARERVRWMALVSAAFAMASGIGPVLGGAATQALGWRAAFFIAPIAALVALFLLARYFPRIRPMHTQGRKIDWLGGLLLIVVVGAPLAAMELAFAPGDRAQPMLAAGLALAGLVAIACLLPYERRVSSPIFPLRVLSGAEPRLLNLAAVAVGATMFIQIFYAPLLLQKVLHYSPSEAGLLLTPLVAAISLGSIINGRLFPKQSEPQRLMVFGGLMLAVGSLMVLAIGEGTSVYWILLAFAVNGTALGFLLPNLTLFMQMLSEQRDLGVASALVQTTRAIGSAAGTALVGIAISHTSVLHGVRIGLGLCVALSLAAAVIAHRVKMKNVVTRRARRN
;
A
#
# COMPACT_ATOMS: atom_id res chain seq x y z
N MET A 1 7.44 -63.10 -0.34
CA MET A 1 6.50 -62.04 0.01
C MET A 1 7.32 -60.75 0.17
N SER A 2 7.48 -60.03 -0.94
CA SER A 2 8.29 -58.82 -1.04
C SER A 2 7.36 -57.66 -0.64
N GLN A 3 7.68 -56.94 0.45
CA GLN A 3 7.05 -55.68 0.79
C GLN A 3 7.60 -54.59 -0.10
N GLU A 4 6.80 -54.14 -1.05
CA GLU A 4 7.02 -52.92 -1.76
C GLU A 4 6.79 -51.72 -0.80
N SER A 5 7.86 -50.96 -0.61
CA SER A 5 7.81 -49.65 0.06
C SER A 5 6.92 -48.70 -0.77
N PRO A 6 6.04 -47.89 -0.15
CA PRO A 6 5.31 -46.89 -0.90
C PRO A 6 6.29 -45.82 -1.40
N THR A 7 6.47 -45.79 -2.71
CA THR A 7 7.18 -44.73 -3.40
C THR A 7 6.54 -43.40 -3.12
N ASN A 8 7.35 -42.52 -2.65
CA ASN A 8 7.13 -41.11 -2.40
C ASN A 8 6.59 -40.45 -3.71
N GLU A 9 5.27 -40.35 -3.86
CA GLU A 9 4.65 -39.53 -4.90
C GLU A 9 4.94 -38.08 -4.59
N SER A 10 6.10 -37.61 -5.03
CA SER A 10 6.39 -36.20 -5.21
C SER A 10 5.34 -35.66 -6.18
N ASN A 11 4.49 -34.74 -5.69
CA ASN A 11 3.63 -33.89 -6.51
C ASN A 11 4.52 -33.02 -7.41
N ASP A 12 5.08 -33.65 -8.43
CA ASP A 12 5.94 -33.02 -9.42
C ASP A 12 5.03 -32.30 -10.43
N THR A 13 4.90 -31.00 -10.31
CA THR A 13 4.23 -30.15 -11.31
C THR A 13 4.98 -30.11 -12.63
N GLY A 14 5.88 -31.04 -12.90
CA GLY A 14 6.62 -31.19 -14.16
C GLY A 14 7.48 -29.97 -14.56
N ARG A 15 7.72 -29.04 -13.62
CA ARG A 15 8.43 -27.78 -13.90
C ARG A 15 9.82 -27.79 -13.29
N SER A 16 10.79 -27.32 -14.09
CA SER A 16 12.15 -27.14 -13.63
C SER A 16 12.18 -26.14 -12.47
N ARG A 17 12.97 -26.41 -11.42
CA ARG A 17 13.24 -25.48 -10.32
C ARG A 17 13.69 -24.10 -10.85
N ARG A 18 14.39 -24.08 -11.99
CA ARG A 18 14.80 -22.86 -12.69
C ARG A 18 13.59 -22.04 -13.15
N ASP A 19 12.56 -22.69 -13.73
CA ASP A 19 11.35 -21.97 -14.20
C ASP A 19 10.55 -21.38 -13.04
N LEU A 20 10.46 -22.07 -11.92
CA LEU A 20 9.84 -21.54 -10.70
C LEU A 20 10.62 -20.34 -10.13
N LEU A 21 11.95 -20.40 -10.11
CA LEU A 21 12.79 -19.28 -9.68
C LEU A 21 12.63 -18.07 -10.61
N MET A 22 12.59 -18.27 -11.93
CA MET A 22 12.37 -17.20 -12.90
C MET A 22 10.95 -16.62 -12.82
N ALA A 23 9.94 -17.45 -12.57
CA ALA A 23 8.58 -16.99 -12.31
C ALA A 23 8.53 -16.10 -11.08
N MET A 24 9.17 -16.53 -9.98
CA MET A 24 9.26 -15.71 -8.75
C MET A 24 10.09 -14.44 -8.92
N ALA A 25 11.14 -14.46 -9.76
CA ALA A 25 11.87 -13.26 -10.14
C ALA A 25 10.94 -12.26 -10.89
N GLY A 26 10.06 -12.75 -11.78
CA GLY A 26 9.03 -11.94 -12.42
C GLY A 26 8.03 -11.34 -11.43
N VAL A 27 7.57 -12.13 -10.45
CA VAL A 27 6.70 -11.66 -9.37
C VAL A 27 7.42 -10.60 -8.52
N ALA A 28 8.67 -10.85 -8.13
CA ALA A 28 9.48 -9.89 -7.36
C ALA A 28 9.71 -8.59 -8.15
N SER A 29 10.00 -8.68 -9.46
CA SER A 29 10.14 -7.51 -10.33
C SER A 29 8.85 -6.68 -10.41
N THR A 30 7.67 -7.34 -10.40
CA THR A 30 6.36 -6.67 -10.35
C THR A 30 6.19 -5.90 -9.05
N VAL A 31 6.54 -6.52 -7.93
CA VAL A 31 6.44 -5.91 -6.60
C VAL A 31 7.44 -4.76 -6.44
N VAL A 32 8.66 -4.92 -6.96
CA VAL A 32 9.68 -3.86 -7.03
C VAL A 32 9.14 -2.67 -7.82
N LEU A 33 8.50 -2.93 -8.97
CA LEU A 33 7.97 -1.87 -9.83
C LEU A 33 6.88 -1.06 -9.12
N VAL A 34 5.91 -1.70 -8.46
CA VAL A 34 4.83 -0.99 -7.75
C VAL A 34 5.35 -0.21 -6.54
N ALA A 35 6.32 -0.79 -5.80
CA ALA A 35 6.93 -0.12 -4.67
C ALA A 35 7.72 1.12 -5.10
N PHE A 36 8.51 0.97 -6.16
CA PHE A 36 9.28 2.04 -6.77
C PHE A 36 8.39 3.16 -7.31
N ASP A 37 7.36 2.82 -8.12
CA ASP A 37 6.42 3.77 -8.69
C ASP A 37 5.66 4.58 -7.62
N SER A 38 5.31 3.95 -6.51
CA SER A 38 4.62 4.62 -5.40
C SER A 38 5.50 5.61 -4.64
N THR A 39 6.81 5.41 -4.61
CA THR A 39 7.74 6.19 -3.77
C THR A 39 8.64 7.15 -4.55
N ILE A 40 8.97 6.87 -5.82
CA ILE A 40 9.82 7.74 -6.66
C ILE A 40 9.24 9.15 -6.80
N VAL A 41 7.92 9.25 -6.88
CA VAL A 41 7.21 10.52 -7.07
C VAL A 41 7.37 11.45 -5.86
N SER A 42 7.57 10.91 -4.66
CA SER A 42 7.65 11.71 -3.43
C SER A 42 8.74 12.78 -3.46
N THR A 43 9.93 12.46 -3.97
CA THR A 43 11.06 13.40 -4.09
C THR A 43 11.03 14.24 -5.36
N THR A 44 10.32 13.76 -6.39
CA THR A 44 10.15 14.42 -7.68
C THR A 44 9.03 15.46 -7.65
N LEU A 45 7.94 15.19 -6.91
CA LEU A 45 6.71 15.96 -6.91
C LEU A 45 6.87 17.45 -6.56
N PRO A 46 7.73 17.86 -5.59
CA PRO A 46 7.96 19.28 -5.32
C PRO A 46 8.45 20.06 -6.54
N ARG A 47 9.31 19.46 -7.38
CA ARG A 47 9.80 20.05 -8.64
C ARG A 47 8.72 20.06 -9.71
N VAL A 48 7.94 18.99 -9.83
CA VAL A 48 6.79 18.90 -10.74
C VAL A 48 5.77 20.01 -10.45
N ALA A 49 5.39 20.17 -9.19
CA ALA A 49 4.40 21.15 -8.78
C ALA A 49 4.81 22.59 -9.10
N VAL A 50 6.12 22.89 -9.04
CA VAL A 50 6.66 24.20 -9.49
C VAL A 50 6.65 24.29 -11.01
N ALA A 51 7.12 23.27 -11.71
CA ALA A 51 7.24 23.28 -13.17
C ALA A 51 5.89 23.36 -13.92
N LEU A 52 4.84 22.78 -13.33
CA LEU A 52 3.48 22.78 -13.88
C LEU A 52 2.55 23.81 -13.22
N ASN A 53 3.08 24.72 -12.37
CA ASN A 53 2.30 25.71 -11.61
C ASN A 53 1.11 25.11 -10.86
N GLY A 54 1.25 23.87 -10.36
CA GLY A 54 0.17 23.05 -9.82
C GLY A 54 0.26 22.79 -8.32
N MET A 55 0.89 23.69 -7.54
CA MET A 55 1.03 23.51 -6.09
C MET A 55 -0.31 23.27 -5.35
N PRO A 56 -1.44 23.93 -5.72
CA PRO A 56 -2.74 23.64 -5.13
C PRO A 56 -3.27 22.22 -5.38
N LEU A 57 -2.76 21.55 -6.40
CA LEU A 57 -3.14 20.18 -6.78
C LEU A 57 -2.12 19.12 -6.31
N TYR A 58 -1.12 19.53 -5.52
CA TYR A 58 -0.03 18.66 -5.07
C TYR A 58 -0.53 17.36 -4.43
N ALA A 59 -1.49 17.44 -3.52
CA ALA A 59 -2.05 16.30 -2.83
C ALA A 59 -2.72 15.29 -3.77
N TRP A 60 -3.41 15.78 -4.80
CA TRP A 60 -4.17 14.94 -5.74
C TRP A 60 -3.31 13.95 -6.50
N VAL A 61 -2.04 14.26 -6.76
CA VAL A 61 -1.11 13.35 -7.44
C VAL A 61 -0.90 12.06 -6.63
N GLY A 62 -0.82 12.19 -5.31
CA GLY A 62 -0.73 11.05 -4.40
C GLY A 62 -2.09 10.43 -4.11
N THR A 63 -3.08 11.27 -3.76
CA THR A 63 -4.43 10.84 -3.37
C THR A 63 -5.12 10.07 -4.50
N GLY A 64 -5.10 10.58 -5.73
CA GLY A 64 -5.70 9.92 -6.90
C GLY A 64 -5.10 8.53 -7.16
N TYR A 65 -3.78 8.41 -7.09
CA TYR A 65 -3.08 7.13 -7.19
C TYR A 65 -3.51 6.13 -6.12
N LEU A 66 -3.50 6.56 -4.84
CA LEU A 66 -3.80 5.68 -3.69
C LEU A 66 -5.26 5.24 -3.67
N LEU A 67 -6.19 6.12 -4.06
CA LEU A 67 -7.61 5.80 -4.19
C LEU A 67 -7.86 4.73 -5.25
N ALA A 68 -7.32 4.96 -6.44
CA ALA A 68 -7.45 4.03 -7.55
C ALA A 68 -6.80 2.67 -7.20
N MET A 69 -5.66 2.69 -6.52
CA MET A 69 -4.98 1.50 -6.01
C MET A 69 -5.86 0.76 -5.00
N ALA A 70 -6.44 1.45 -4.01
CA ALA A 70 -7.27 0.84 -2.97
C ALA A 70 -8.49 0.12 -3.55
N ALA A 71 -9.20 0.78 -4.47
CA ALA A 71 -10.36 0.19 -5.16
C ALA A 71 -9.95 -1.03 -6.02
N SER A 72 -8.83 -0.93 -6.71
CA SER A 72 -8.35 -1.97 -7.63
C SER A 72 -7.87 -3.22 -6.92
N ILE A 73 -7.24 -3.14 -5.74
CA ILE A 73 -6.72 -4.30 -5.01
C ILE A 73 -7.82 -5.35 -4.78
N ILE A 74 -9.00 -4.93 -4.31
CA ILE A 74 -10.10 -5.86 -4.01
C ILE A 74 -10.69 -6.46 -5.29
N ILE A 75 -10.96 -5.62 -6.28
CA ILE A 75 -11.58 -6.04 -7.54
C ILE A 75 -10.67 -7.03 -8.28
N PHE A 76 -9.42 -6.67 -8.47
CA PHE A 76 -8.48 -7.49 -9.25
C PHE A 76 -7.91 -8.67 -8.46
N GLY A 77 -7.95 -8.64 -7.14
CA GLY A 77 -7.74 -9.83 -6.32
C GLY A 77 -8.75 -10.92 -6.67
N ARG A 78 -10.04 -10.54 -6.72
CA ARG A 78 -11.12 -11.46 -7.10
C ARG A 78 -11.05 -11.90 -8.56
N LEU A 79 -10.76 -10.97 -9.47
CA LEU A 79 -10.57 -11.29 -10.89
C LEU A 79 -9.39 -12.26 -11.10
N GLY A 80 -8.32 -12.13 -10.32
CA GLY A 80 -7.18 -13.05 -10.32
C GLY A 80 -7.56 -14.48 -9.97
N ASP A 81 -8.46 -14.62 -9.00
CA ASP A 81 -8.99 -15.94 -8.60
C ASP A 81 -9.93 -16.56 -9.65
N LEU A 82 -10.55 -15.74 -10.49
CA LEU A 82 -11.49 -16.20 -11.55
C LEU A 82 -10.82 -16.48 -12.88
N PHE A 83 -9.95 -15.58 -13.34
CA PHE A 83 -9.35 -15.63 -14.68
C PHE A 83 -7.89 -16.14 -14.67
N GLY A 84 -7.36 -16.37 -13.48
CA GLY A 84 -5.94 -16.67 -13.30
C GLY A 84 -5.08 -15.39 -13.23
N ARG A 85 -3.95 -15.48 -12.54
CA ARG A 85 -3.15 -14.28 -12.21
C ARG A 85 -2.27 -13.82 -13.35
N LYS A 86 -1.78 -14.73 -14.23
CA LYS A 86 -0.84 -14.38 -15.30
C LYS A 86 -1.34 -13.25 -16.22
N PRO A 87 -2.53 -13.32 -16.82
CA PRO A 87 -3.00 -12.26 -17.71
C PRO A 87 -3.15 -10.93 -16.98
N LEU A 88 -3.65 -10.95 -15.75
CA LEU A 88 -3.82 -9.73 -14.95
C LEU A 88 -2.48 -9.11 -14.55
N MET A 89 -1.46 -9.91 -14.22
CA MET A 89 -0.12 -9.41 -13.94
C MET A 89 0.50 -8.73 -15.18
N LEU A 90 0.35 -9.34 -16.36
CA LEU A 90 0.85 -8.74 -17.61
C LEU A 90 0.15 -7.42 -17.93
N ILE A 91 -1.19 -7.40 -17.82
CA ILE A 91 -1.99 -6.17 -18.02
C ILE A 91 -1.58 -5.11 -17.00
N SER A 92 -1.46 -5.45 -15.72
CA SER A 92 -1.12 -4.48 -14.67
C SER A 92 0.24 -3.82 -14.87
N VAL A 93 1.26 -4.61 -15.20
CA VAL A 93 2.60 -4.10 -15.51
C VAL A 93 2.58 -3.19 -16.74
N SER A 94 1.80 -3.56 -17.78
CA SER A 94 1.63 -2.73 -18.98
C SER A 94 0.91 -1.42 -18.67
N VAL A 95 -0.15 -1.43 -17.86
CA VAL A 95 -0.89 -0.22 -17.44
C VAL A 95 0.02 0.73 -16.67
N VAL A 96 0.82 0.21 -15.71
CA VAL A 96 1.76 1.04 -14.96
C VAL A 96 2.85 1.61 -15.88
N ALA A 97 3.40 0.83 -16.80
CA ALA A 97 4.42 1.29 -17.74
C ALA A 97 3.91 2.40 -18.66
N LEU A 98 2.75 2.19 -19.28
CA LEU A 98 2.13 3.18 -20.17
C LEU A 98 1.69 4.44 -19.40
N GLY A 99 1.11 4.27 -18.22
CA GLY A 99 0.76 5.37 -17.32
C GLY A 99 2.00 6.17 -16.89
N SER A 100 3.14 5.50 -16.66
CA SER A 100 4.39 6.18 -16.31
C SER A 100 4.93 7.01 -17.47
N ILE A 101 4.91 6.49 -18.69
CA ILE A 101 5.27 7.25 -19.90
C ILE A 101 4.36 8.47 -20.02
N ALA A 102 3.05 8.30 -19.88
CA ALA A 102 2.09 9.40 -19.96
C ALA A 102 2.33 10.46 -18.87
N CYS A 103 2.67 10.06 -17.63
CA CYS A 103 3.08 10.99 -16.57
C CYS A 103 4.31 11.82 -16.96
N GLY A 104 5.33 11.18 -17.54
CA GLY A 104 6.55 11.86 -18.02
C GLY A 104 6.28 12.85 -19.16
N LEU A 105 5.23 12.63 -19.95
CA LEU A 105 4.80 13.48 -21.05
C LEU A 105 3.76 14.55 -20.66
N SER A 106 3.29 14.57 -19.41
CA SER A 106 2.26 15.49 -18.95
C SER A 106 2.70 16.96 -19.07
N GLN A 107 1.76 17.80 -19.48
CA GLN A 107 1.96 19.25 -19.68
C GLN A 107 1.20 20.08 -18.63
N SER A 108 0.26 19.47 -17.91
CA SER A 108 -0.46 20.11 -16.81
C SER A 108 -0.57 19.17 -15.61
N MET A 109 -0.90 19.75 -14.44
CA MET A 109 -1.06 18.99 -13.21
C MET A 109 -2.27 18.06 -13.26
N GLU A 110 -3.33 18.47 -13.95
CA GLU A 110 -4.56 17.68 -14.15
C GLU A 110 -4.27 16.43 -14.99
N GLN A 111 -3.48 16.58 -16.07
CA GLN A 111 -3.04 15.43 -16.88
C GLN A 111 -2.20 14.47 -16.04
N LEU A 112 -1.27 14.99 -15.25
CA LEU A 112 -0.45 14.18 -14.37
C LEU A 112 -1.32 13.40 -13.38
N ILE A 113 -2.30 14.05 -12.74
CA ILE A 113 -3.23 13.40 -11.81
C ILE A 113 -4.03 12.29 -12.50
N ALA A 114 -4.56 12.55 -13.70
CA ALA A 114 -5.29 11.53 -14.47
C ALA A 114 -4.43 10.31 -14.78
N PHE A 115 -3.19 10.52 -15.22
CA PHE A 115 -2.25 9.43 -15.53
C PHE A 115 -1.78 8.70 -14.25
N ARG A 116 -1.58 9.43 -13.13
CA ARG A 116 -1.29 8.81 -11.83
C ARG A 116 -2.45 7.97 -11.31
N THR A 117 -3.70 8.41 -11.54
CA THR A 117 -4.88 7.61 -11.21
C THR A 117 -4.91 6.31 -12.02
N LEU A 118 -4.61 6.36 -13.32
CA LEU A 118 -4.46 5.18 -14.17
C LEU A 118 -3.35 4.24 -13.66
N GLN A 119 -2.19 4.80 -13.29
CA GLN A 119 -1.11 4.03 -12.65
C GLN A 119 -1.55 3.38 -11.34
N GLY A 120 -2.38 4.07 -10.53
CA GLY A 120 -2.95 3.54 -9.29
C GLY A 120 -3.80 2.30 -9.54
N ILE A 121 -4.62 2.27 -10.62
CA ILE A 121 -5.36 1.07 -11.03
C ILE A 121 -4.37 -0.08 -11.31
N GLY A 122 -3.35 0.15 -12.12
CA GLY A 122 -2.31 -0.84 -12.40
C GLY A 122 -1.58 -1.30 -11.15
N GLY A 123 -1.20 -0.37 -10.26
CA GLY A 123 -0.55 -0.66 -8.99
C GLY A 123 -1.38 -1.54 -8.05
N GLY A 124 -2.69 -1.31 -7.98
CA GLY A 124 -3.63 -2.15 -7.23
C GLY A 124 -3.74 -3.56 -7.82
N MET A 125 -3.84 -3.68 -9.14
CA MET A 125 -3.82 -4.98 -9.84
C MET A 125 -2.52 -5.75 -9.58
N MET A 126 -1.36 -5.06 -9.65
CA MET A 126 -0.04 -5.65 -9.37
C MET A 126 0.04 -6.15 -7.93
N THR A 127 -0.37 -5.32 -6.96
CA THR A 127 -0.36 -5.66 -5.54
C THR A 127 -1.23 -6.88 -5.27
N ALA A 128 -2.47 -6.90 -5.76
CA ALA A 128 -3.41 -7.99 -5.56
C ALA A 128 -2.89 -9.32 -6.14
N THR A 129 -2.31 -9.29 -7.32
CA THR A 129 -1.89 -10.51 -8.04
C THR A 129 -0.51 -11.00 -7.58
N ALA A 130 0.46 -10.11 -7.37
CA ALA A 130 1.83 -10.49 -7.04
C ALA A 130 1.96 -11.04 -5.62
N PHE A 131 1.30 -10.44 -4.61
CA PHE A 131 1.32 -10.96 -3.24
C PHE A 131 0.54 -12.27 -3.08
N ALA A 132 -0.36 -12.60 -4.01
CA ALA A 132 -1.07 -13.87 -4.00
C ALA A 132 -0.37 -14.96 -4.83
N ALA A 133 0.51 -14.61 -5.76
CA ALA A 133 1.21 -15.54 -6.64
C ALA A 133 1.99 -16.67 -5.93
N PRO A 134 2.68 -16.44 -4.78
CA PRO A 134 3.34 -17.53 -4.06
C PRO A 134 2.39 -18.66 -3.62
N ALA A 135 1.12 -18.34 -3.34
CA ALA A 135 0.15 -19.36 -2.95
C ALA A 135 -0.24 -20.29 -4.12
N ASP A 136 -0.18 -19.77 -5.33
CA ASP A 136 -0.48 -20.54 -6.54
C ASP A 136 0.71 -21.39 -7.02
N LEU A 137 1.94 -20.91 -6.73
CA LEU A 137 3.18 -21.58 -7.20
C LEU A 137 3.69 -22.64 -6.21
N PHE A 138 3.44 -22.46 -4.92
CA PHE A 138 3.98 -23.29 -3.86
C PHE A 138 2.86 -23.86 -2.97
N PRO A 139 2.49 -25.15 -3.17
CA PRO A 139 1.52 -25.85 -2.31
C PRO A 139 2.00 -25.97 -0.86
N ASP A 140 3.33 -26.20 -0.65
CA ASP A 140 3.89 -26.29 0.70
C ASP A 140 3.85 -24.94 1.41
N ALA A 141 3.26 -24.95 2.62
CA ALA A 141 3.08 -23.76 3.44
C ALA A 141 4.41 -23.12 3.88
N ARG A 142 5.45 -23.93 4.13
CA ARG A 142 6.77 -23.44 4.59
C ARG A 142 7.49 -22.72 3.44
N GLU A 143 7.44 -23.30 2.27
CA GLU A 143 8.05 -22.72 1.07
C GLU A 143 7.31 -21.43 0.66
N ARG A 144 5.98 -21.43 0.71
CA ARG A 144 5.14 -20.25 0.48
C ARG A 144 5.49 -19.09 1.40
N VAL A 145 5.61 -19.33 2.71
CA VAL A 145 5.99 -18.30 3.70
C VAL A 145 7.37 -17.73 3.38
N ARG A 146 8.34 -18.57 2.99
CA ARG A 146 9.68 -18.11 2.60
C ARG A 146 9.63 -17.18 1.38
N TRP A 147 8.87 -17.55 0.34
CA TRP A 147 8.72 -16.73 -0.85
C TRP A 147 7.95 -15.43 -0.60
N MET A 148 6.91 -15.47 0.22
CA MET A 148 6.21 -14.25 0.65
C MET A 148 7.13 -13.29 1.40
N ALA A 149 8.01 -13.80 2.25
CA ALA A 149 9.01 -12.98 2.95
C ALA A 149 10.00 -12.34 1.97
N LEU A 150 10.47 -13.08 0.96
CA LEU A 150 11.35 -12.55 -0.09
C LEU A 150 10.66 -11.45 -0.93
N VAL A 151 9.42 -11.66 -1.34
CA VAL A 151 8.60 -10.67 -2.08
C VAL A 151 8.41 -9.41 -1.23
N SER A 152 8.11 -9.57 0.06
CA SER A 152 7.95 -8.42 0.98
C SER A 152 9.27 -7.67 1.20
N ALA A 153 10.39 -8.39 1.28
CA ALA A 153 11.73 -7.77 1.37
C ALA A 153 12.08 -7.00 0.08
N ALA A 154 11.76 -7.56 -1.10
CA ALA A 154 11.95 -6.88 -2.37
C ALA A 154 11.12 -5.59 -2.47
N PHE A 155 9.85 -5.63 -2.01
CA PHE A 155 8.99 -4.45 -1.90
C PHE A 155 9.63 -3.37 -1.01
N ALA A 156 10.10 -3.76 0.17
CA ALA A 156 10.68 -2.82 1.13
C ALA A 156 11.98 -2.20 0.59
N MET A 157 12.86 -3.00 -0.01
CA MET A 157 14.10 -2.48 -0.63
C MET A 157 13.80 -1.49 -1.76
N ALA A 158 12.87 -1.84 -2.65
CA ALA A 158 12.49 -0.98 -3.77
C ALA A 158 11.87 0.33 -3.30
N SER A 159 11.01 0.27 -2.27
CA SER A 159 10.44 1.48 -1.65
C SER A 159 11.51 2.41 -1.06
N GLY A 160 12.65 1.85 -0.57
CA GLY A 160 13.79 2.64 -0.05
C GLY A 160 14.62 3.26 -1.15
N ILE A 161 14.82 2.53 -2.23
CA ILE A 161 15.63 3.01 -3.36
C ILE A 161 14.85 4.05 -4.19
N GLY A 162 13.52 3.97 -4.22
CA GLY A 162 12.65 4.84 -5.01
C GLY A 162 12.94 6.34 -4.82
N PRO A 163 12.87 6.88 -3.60
CA PRO A 163 13.13 8.30 -3.34
C PRO A 163 14.54 8.74 -3.75
N VAL A 164 15.56 7.89 -3.55
CA VAL A 164 16.95 8.18 -3.93
C VAL A 164 17.08 8.29 -5.45
N LEU A 165 16.59 7.28 -6.18
CA LEU A 165 16.64 7.28 -7.65
C LEU A 165 15.77 8.38 -8.24
N GLY A 166 14.59 8.65 -7.66
CA GLY A 166 13.71 9.75 -8.07
C GLY A 166 14.38 11.11 -7.88
N GLY A 167 15.01 11.31 -6.72
CA GLY A 167 15.76 12.53 -6.43
C GLY A 167 16.94 12.73 -7.37
N ALA A 168 17.76 11.70 -7.56
CA ALA A 168 18.93 11.73 -8.46
C ALA A 168 18.53 11.98 -9.91
N ALA A 169 17.52 11.24 -10.43
CA ALA A 169 17.01 11.43 -11.79
C ALA A 169 16.45 12.85 -12.00
N THR A 170 15.69 13.34 -11.01
CA THR A 170 15.10 14.68 -11.03
C THR A 170 16.18 15.77 -11.05
N GLN A 171 17.26 15.58 -10.31
CA GLN A 171 18.35 16.53 -10.23
C GLN A 171 19.22 16.54 -11.50
N ALA A 172 19.54 15.36 -12.04
CA ALA A 172 20.45 15.20 -13.17
C ALA A 172 19.79 15.44 -14.52
N LEU A 173 18.56 14.95 -14.72
CA LEU A 173 17.89 14.89 -16.04
C LEU A 173 16.54 15.61 -16.06
N GLY A 174 16.11 16.19 -14.93
CA GLY A 174 14.82 16.81 -14.76
C GLY A 174 13.73 15.84 -14.31
N TRP A 175 12.62 16.38 -13.82
CA TRP A 175 11.55 15.61 -13.17
C TRP A 175 10.88 14.55 -14.08
N ARG A 176 10.84 14.81 -15.38
CA ARG A 176 10.26 13.88 -16.38
C ARG A 176 11.03 12.56 -16.43
N ALA A 177 12.35 12.60 -16.29
CA ALA A 177 13.20 11.42 -16.35
C ALA A 177 12.87 10.38 -15.26
N ALA A 178 12.43 10.83 -14.08
CA ALA A 178 12.03 9.94 -13.00
C ALA A 178 10.89 8.99 -13.43
N PHE A 179 9.94 9.47 -14.23
CA PHE A 179 8.83 8.64 -14.72
C PHE A 179 9.24 7.64 -15.80
N PHE A 180 10.35 7.85 -16.51
CA PHE A 180 10.83 6.90 -17.53
C PHE A 180 11.62 5.72 -16.97
N ILE A 181 11.95 5.70 -15.68
CA ILE A 181 12.62 4.56 -15.03
C ILE A 181 11.69 3.36 -14.93
N ALA A 182 10.42 3.56 -14.55
CA ALA A 182 9.45 2.49 -14.36
C ALA A 182 9.17 1.67 -15.65
N PRO A 183 8.99 2.26 -16.85
CA PRO A 183 8.84 1.51 -18.08
C PRO A 183 10.01 0.56 -18.39
N ILE A 184 11.25 0.99 -18.11
CA ILE A 184 12.43 0.14 -18.31
C ILE A 184 12.39 -1.09 -17.39
N ALA A 185 12.07 -0.89 -16.11
CA ALA A 185 11.91 -1.99 -15.17
C ALA A 185 10.73 -2.90 -15.53
N ALA A 186 9.65 -2.32 -16.10
CA ALA A 186 8.48 -3.07 -16.55
C ALA A 186 8.79 -4.06 -17.67
N LEU A 187 9.70 -3.74 -18.59
CA LEU A 187 10.11 -4.65 -19.67
C LEU A 187 10.70 -5.94 -19.11
N VAL A 188 11.51 -5.86 -18.05
CA VAL A 188 12.09 -7.04 -17.38
C VAL A 188 10.97 -7.86 -16.74
N ALA A 189 10.05 -7.23 -16.01
CA ALA A 189 8.92 -7.91 -15.38
C ALA A 189 8.03 -8.58 -16.42
N LEU A 190 7.67 -7.90 -17.51
CA LEU A 190 6.85 -8.44 -18.61
C LEU A 190 7.54 -9.66 -19.28
N PHE A 191 8.83 -9.58 -19.56
CA PHE A 191 9.57 -10.71 -20.14
C PHE A 191 9.55 -11.94 -19.22
N LEU A 192 9.89 -11.76 -17.94
CA LEU A 192 9.94 -12.86 -16.98
C LEU A 192 8.56 -13.48 -16.76
N LEU A 193 7.52 -12.65 -16.59
CA LEU A 193 6.15 -13.12 -16.40
C LEU A 193 5.61 -13.83 -17.66
N ALA A 194 5.81 -13.25 -18.82
CA ALA A 194 5.32 -13.83 -20.08
C ALA A 194 5.95 -15.18 -20.35
N ARG A 195 7.28 -15.31 -20.11
CA ARG A 195 8.05 -16.50 -20.45
C ARG A 195 7.94 -17.60 -19.40
N TYR A 196 8.00 -17.25 -18.10
CA TYR A 196 8.19 -18.24 -17.04
C TYR A 196 6.98 -18.40 -16.12
N PHE A 197 6.14 -17.34 -15.92
CA PHE A 197 5.00 -17.50 -15.03
C PHE A 197 3.95 -18.43 -15.67
N PRO A 198 3.50 -19.48 -14.94
CA PRO A 198 2.59 -20.47 -15.50
C PRO A 198 1.16 -19.91 -15.73
N ARG A 199 0.48 -20.45 -16.72
CA ARG A 199 -0.96 -20.28 -16.88
C ARG A 199 -1.68 -21.26 -15.96
N ILE A 200 -1.93 -20.86 -14.72
CA ILE A 200 -2.69 -21.65 -13.75
C ILE A 200 -4.16 -21.36 -14.00
N ARG A 201 -4.90 -22.38 -14.41
CA ARG A 201 -6.36 -22.29 -14.54
C ARG A 201 -6.97 -22.53 -13.17
N PRO A 202 -7.87 -21.65 -12.68
CA PRO A 202 -8.56 -21.85 -11.40
C PRO A 202 -9.41 -23.11 -11.44
N MET A 203 -9.27 -23.99 -10.46
CA MET A 203 -9.92 -25.31 -10.44
C MET A 203 -11.45 -25.27 -10.29
N HIS A 204 -12.06 -24.18 -9.85
CA HIS A 204 -13.49 -24.11 -9.51
C HIS A 204 -14.12 -22.77 -9.94
N THR A 205 -14.14 -22.48 -11.24
CA THR A 205 -14.75 -21.25 -11.76
C THR A 205 -16.18 -21.43 -12.28
N GLN A 206 -16.69 -22.68 -12.35
CA GLN A 206 -18.04 -22.91 -12.84
C GLN A 206 -19.08 -22.25 -11.91
N GLY A 207 -19.82 -21.27 -12.44
CA GLY A 207 -20.95 -20.62 -11.78
C GLY A 207 -20.61 -19.41 -10.88
N ARG A 208 -19.35 -19.01 -10.70
CA ARG A 208 -19.02 -17.79 -9.93
C ARG A 208 -19.15 -16.54 -10.81
N LYS A 209 -20.18 -15.75 -10.55
CA LYS A 209 -20.39 -14.45 -11.21
C LYS A 209 -19.50 -13.38 -10.54
N ILE A 210 -18.97 -12.47 -11.37
CA ILE A 210 -18.27 -11.27 -10.86
C ILE A 210 -19.33 -10.33 -10.32
N ASP A 211 -19.10 -9.86 -9.12
CA ASP A 211 -19.94 -8.87 -8.48
C ASP A 211 -19.53 -7.44 -8.92
N TRP A 212 -19.90 -7.09 -10.15
CA TRP A 212 -19.60 -5.76 -10.70
C TRP A 212 -20.26 -4.63 -9.93
N LEU A 213 -21.47 -4.87 -9.40
CA LEU A 213 -22.20 -3.85 -8.64
C LEU A 213 -21.53 -3.61 -7.29
N GLY A 214 -21.14 -4.67 -6.57
CA GLY A 214 -20.35 -4.53 -5.33
C GLY A 214 -19.02 -3.81 -5.56
N GLY A 215 -18.34 -4.12 -6.68
CA GLY A 215 -17.11 -3.42 -7.07
C GLY A 215 -17.32 -1.94 -7.35
N LEU A 216 -18.38 -1.59 -8.10
CA LEU A 216 -18.73 -0.20 -8.39
C LEU A 216 -19.12 0.56 -7.12
N LEU A 217 -19.95 -0.03 -6.27
CA LEU A 217 -20.32 0.56 -4.98
C LEU A 217 -19.10 0.80 -4.11
N LEU A 218 -18.13 -0.13 -4.07
CA LEU A 218 -16.90 0.02 -3.33
C LEU A 218 -16.05 1.19 -3.84
N ILE A 219 -15.95 1.37 -5.17
CA ILE A 219 -15.27 2.52 -5.78
C ILE A 219 -15.91 3.82 -5.31
N VAL A 220 -17.25 3.89 -5.30
CA VAL A 220 -17.99 5.07 -4.86
C VAL A 220 -17.82 5.29 -3.36
N VAL A 221 -17.91 4.23 -2.54
CA VAL A 221 -17.70 4.29 -1.08
C VAL A 221 -16.34 4.86 -0.71
N VAL A 222 -15.30 4.52 -1.45
CA VAL A 222 -13.93 4.99 -1.17
C VAL A 222 -13.66 6.33 -1.86
N GLY A 223 -14.05 6.48 -3.12
CA GLY A 223 -13.68 7.63 -3.95
C GLY A 223 -14.53 8.87 -3.67
N ALA A 224 -15.85 8.72 -3.53
CA ALA A 224 -16.74 9.85 -3.43
C ALA A 224 -16.53 10.72 -2.17
N PRO A 225 -16.35 10.16 -0.95
CA PRO A 225 -16.09 10.99 0.24
C PRO A 225 -14.78 11.78 0.17
N LEU A 226 -13.74 11.17 -0.43
CA LEU A 226 -12.43 11.83 -0.57
C LEU A 226 -12.45 12.92 -1.63
N ALA A 227 -13.14 12.68 -2.77
CA ALA A 227 -13.38 13.71 -3.76
C ALA A 227 -14.26 14.85 -3.20
N ALA A 228 -15.28 14.52 -2.39
CA ALA A 228 -16.13 15.49 -1.69
C ALA A 228 -15.29 16.37 -0.77
N MET A 229 -14.43 15.77 0.05
CA MET A 229 -13.56 16.51 0.97
C MET A 229 -12.65 17.50 0.22
N GLU A 230 -12.02 17.03 -0.86
CA GLU A 230 -11.13 17.90 -1.67
C GLU A 230 -11.88 19.06 -2.32
N LEU A 231 -13.06 18.81 -2.91
CA LEU A 231 -13.88 19.85 -3.55
C LEU A 231 -14.51 20.80 -2.54
N ALA A 232 -14.83 20.33 -1.34
CA ALA A 232 -15.39 21.17 -0.27
C ALA A 232 -14.36 22.19 0.25
N PHE A 233 -13.10 21.78 0.32
CA PHE A 233 -12.02 22.57 0.91
C PHE A 233 -11.02 23.10 -0.13
N ALA A 234 -11.35 23.05 -1.43
CA ALA A 234 -10.53 23.64 -2.47
C ALA A 234 -10.41 25.17 -2.28
N PRO A 235 -9.24 25.77 -2.54
CA PRO A 235 -9.05 27.22 -2.37
C PRO A 235 -9.75 28.02 -3.48
N GLY A 236 -10.38 29.17 -3.08
CA GLY A 236 -10.98 30.15 -3.99
C GLY A 236 -12.11 29.56 -4.85
N ASP A 237 -12.18 29.97 -6.10
CA ASP A 237 -13.24 29.58 -7.06
C ASP A 237 -13.27 28.08 -7.42
N ARG A 238 -12.28 27.32 -6.98
CA ARG A 238 -12.24 25.87 -7.15
C ARG A 238 -13.11 25.13 -6.13
N ALA A 239 -13.53 25.77 -5.05
CA ALA A 239 -14.46 25.20 -4.09
C ALA A 239 -15.85 24.99 -4.75
N GLN A 240 -16.32 23.76 -4.71
CA GLN A 240 -17.62 23.37 -5.26
C GLN A 240 -18.46 22.67 -4.18
N PRO A 241 -18.99 23.43 -3.20
CA PRO A 241 -19.64 22.85 -2.03
C PRO A 241 -20.88 22.03 -2.39
N MET A 242 -21.66 22.41 -3.41
CA MET A 242 -22.81 21.62 -3.86
C MET A 242 -22.39 20.27 -4.46
N LEU A 243 -21.33 20.24 -5.29
CA LEU A 243 -20.81 19.01 -5.85
C LEU A 243 -20.17 18.13 -4.76
N ALA A 244 -19.46 18.75 -3.82
CA ALA A 244 -18.90 18.07 -2.66
C ALA A 244 -20.00 17.43 -1.80
N ALA A 245 -21.09 18.16 -1.49
CA ALA A 245 -22.23 17.61 -0.77
C ALA A 245 -22.89 16.46 -1.53
N GLY A 246 -23.06 16.59 -2.85
CA GLY A 246 -23.58 15.51 -3.71
C GLY A 246 -22.73 14.26 -3.69
N LEU A 247 -21.41 14.40 -3.77
CA LEU A 247 -20.46 13.28 -3.67
C LEU A 247 -20.44 12.65 -2.26
N ALA A 248 -20.49 13.47 -1.20
CA ALA A 248 -20.59 12.95 0.16
C ALA A 248 -21.88 12.13 0.34
N LEU A 249 -23.00 12.64 -0.16
CA LEU A 249 -24.28 11.93 -0.15
C LEU A 249 -24.21 10.64 -0.99
N ALA A 250 -23.62 10.69 -2.18
CA ALA A 250 -23.41 9.51 -3.00
C ALA A 250 -22.58 8.43 -2.29
N GLY A 251 -21.54 8.82 -1.55
CA GLY A 251 -20.76 7.93 -0.71
C GLY A 251 -21.58 7.28 0.41
N LEU A 252 -22.40 8.07 1.11
CA LEU A 252 -23.30 7.55 2.16
C LEU A 252 -24.36 6.61 1.60
N VAL A 253 -24.97 6.96 0.47
CA VAL A 253 -25.94 6.08 -0.23
C VAL A 253 -25.26 4.80 -0.69
N ALA A 254 -24.05 4.89 -1.23
CA ALA A 254 -23.29 3.72 -1.66
C ALA A 254 -22.98 2.79 -0.48
N ILE A 255 -22.62 3.31 0.71
CA ILE A 255 -22.42 2.51 1.94
C ILE A 255 -23.75 1.85 2.34
N ALA A 256 -24.84 2.61 2.37
CA ALA A 256 -26.18 2.11 2.73
C ALA A 256 -26.67 1.01 1.76
N CYS A 257 -26.30 1.10 0.50
CA CYS A 257 -26.61 0.08 -0.51
C CYS A 257 -25.64 -1.12 -0.45
N LEU A 258 -24.33 -0.88 -0.26
CA LEU A 258 -23.29 -1.93 -0.27
C LEU A 258 -23.51 -2.93 0.88
N LEU A 259 -23.79 -2.46 2.09
CA LEU A 259 -23.90 -3.33 3.27
C LEU A 259 -25.02 -4.39 3.16
N PRO A 260 -26.28 -4.06 2.79
CA PRO A 260 -27.33 -5.05 2.59
C PRO A 260 -27.13 -5.89 1.32
N TYR A 261 -26.53 -5.31 0.28
CA TYR A 261 -26.24 -6.00 -0.97
C TYR A 261 -25.21 -7.12 -0.75
N GLU A 262 -24.08 -6.85 -0.12
CA GLU A 262 -23.01 -7.81 0.20
C GLU A 262 -23.50 -8.97 1.09
N ARG A 263 -24.54 -8.74 1.91
CA ARG A 263 -25.16 -9.83 2.71
C ARG A 263 -25.98 -10.81 1.89
N ARG A 264 -26.45 -10.41 0.69
CA ARG A 264 -27.36 -11.19 -0.16
C ARG A 264 -26.64 -11.90 -1.31
N VAL A 265 -25.48 -11.40 -1.70
CA VAL A 265 -24.71 -11.95 -2.83
C VAL A 265 -23.99 -13.22 -2.43
N SER A 266 -24.07 -14.24 -3.28
CA SER A 266 -23.45 -15.55 -3.06
C SER A 266 -21.91 -15.51 -3.11
N SER A 267 -21.35 -14.54 -3.83
CA SER A 267 -19.89 -14.37 -4.01
C SER A 267 -19.48 -12.89 -3.84
N PRO A 268 -19.62 -12.32 -2.62
CA PRO A 268 -19.37 -10.92 -2.38
C PRO A 268 -17.90 -10.56 -2.64
N ILE A 269 -17.67 -9.33 -3.17
CA ILE A 269 -16.31 -8.77 -3.30
C ILE A 269 -15.76 -8.44 -1.92
N PHE A 270 -16.62 -7.94 -1.03
CA PHE A 270 -16.27 -7.53 0.32
C PHE A 270 -17.02 -8.36 1.38
N PRO A 271 -16.58 -9.57 1.71
CA PRO A 271 -17.30 -10.44 2.63
C PRO A 271 -17.31 -9.86 4.05
N LEU A 272 -18.45 -9.28 4.46
CA LEU A 272 -18.66 -8.63 5.75
C LEU A 272 -18.35 -9.54 6.96
N ARG A 273 -18.38 -10.87 6.76
CA ARG A 273 -18.00 -11.84 7.80
C ARG A 273 -16.57 -11.67 8.29
N VAL A 274 -15.65 -11.19 7.44
CA VAL A 274 -14.25 -10.93 7.79
C VAL A 274 -14.11 -9.76 8.77
N LEU A 275 -15.12 -8.87 8.81
CA LEU A 275 -15.24 -7.77 9.78
C LEU A 275 -16.12 -8.13 10.99
N SER A 276 -16.58 -9.37 11.08
CA SER A 276 -17.38 -9.80 12.23
C SER A 276 -16.49 -9.90 13.48
N GLY A 277 -16.85 -9.14 14.52
CA GLY A 277 -16.07 -9.04 15.75
C GLY A 277 -15.46 -7.65 15.97
N ALA A 278 -15.03 -7.39 17.20
CA ALA A 278 -14.41 -6.13 17.56
C ALA A 278 -12.97 -6.04 17.04
N GLU A 279 -12.20 -7.14 17.16
CA GLU A 279 -10.79 -7.20 16.84
C GLU A 279 -10.51 -6.92 15.35
N PRO A 280 -11.19 -7.57 14.36
CA PRO A 280 -10.99 -7.23 12.95
C PRO A 280 -11.29 -5.77 12.62
N ARG A 281 -12.33 -5.18 13.22
CA ARG A 281 -12.67 -3.77 13.03
C ARG A 281 -11.61 -2.84 13.61
N LEU A 282 -11.11 -3.14 14.81
CA LEU A 282 -10.02 -2.40 15.43
C LEU A 282 -8.73 -2.48 14.60
N LEU A 283 -8.37 -3.65 14.08
CA LEU A 283 -7.19 -3.83 13.22
C LEU A 283 -7.29 -3.00 11.92
N ASN A 284 -8.46 -2.98 11.29
CA ASN A 284 -8.68 -2.16 10.09
C ASN A 284 -8.65 -0.66 10.41
N LEU A 285 -9.19 -0.23 11.56
CA LEU A 285 -9.08 1.16 12.01
C LEU A 285 -7.62 1.55 12.29
N ALA A 286 -6.84 0.67 12.92
CA ALA A 286 -5.40 0.87 13.10
C ALA A 286 -4.67 0.93 11.74
N ALA A 287 -5.08 0.12 10.76
CA ALA A 287 -4.51 0.15 9.40
C ALA A 287 -4.76 1.50 8.70
N VAL A 288 -5.94 2.11 8.86
CA VAL A 288 -6.23 3.47 8.38
C VAL A 288 -5.25 4.47 9.00
N ALA A 289 -5.10 4.47 10.33
CA ALA A 289 -4.21 5.40 11.03
C ALA A 289 -2.74 5.24 10.63
N VAL A 290 -2.26 4.00 10.55
CA VAL A 290 -0.88 3.67 10.14
C VAL A 290 -0.64 4.05 8.68
N GLY A 291 -1.62 3.80 7.80
CA GLY A 291 -1.54 4.19 6.38
C GLY A 291 -1.45 5.69 6.20
N ALA A 292 -2.31 6.45 6.87
CA ALA A 292 -2.28 7.90 6.85
C ALA A 292 -0.91 8.44 7.32
N THR A 293 -0.43 8.00 8.48
CA THR A 293 0.87 8.43 9.03
C THR A 293 2.01 8.12 8.07
N MET A 294 2.06 6.90 7.53
CA MET A 294 3.11 6.47 6.61
C MET A 294 3.16 7.35 5.36
N PHE A 295 2.02 7.59 4.70
CA PHE A 295 2.01 8.32 3.44
C PHE A 295 2.09 9.83 3.62
N ILE A 296 1.58 10.41 4.71
CA ILE A 296 1.85 11.80 5.06
C ILE A 296 3.36 12.04 5.12
N GLN A 297 4.11 11.18 5.80
CA GLN A 297 5.56 11.31 5.89
C GLN A 297 6.24 11.08 4.54
N ILE A 298 5.88 10.05 3.78
CA ILE A 298 6.49 9.77 2.47
C ILE A 298 6.28 10.91 1.48
N PHE A 299 5.09 11.54 1.43
CA PHE A 299 4.76 12.56 0.45
C PHE A 299 5.17 13.97 0.88
N TYR A 300 5.03 14.30 2.16
CA TYR A 300 5.23 15.67 2.64
C TYR A 300 6.58 15.91 3.32
N ALA A 301 7.29 14.87 3.78
CA ALA A 301 8.64 15.05 4.27
C ALA A 301 9.61 15.56 3.16
N PRO A 302 9.58 15.05 1.90
CA PRO A 302 10.37 15.63 0.83
C PRO A 302 10.03 17.11 0.54
N LEU A 303 8.74 17.46 0.67
CA LEU A 303 8.30 18.84 0.49
C LEU A 303 8.88 19.75 1.58
N LEU A 304 8.86 19.31 2.85
CA LEU A 304 9.50 20.00 3.97
C LEU A 304 11.01 20.16 3.73
N LEU A 305 11.70 19.07 3.38
CA LEU A 305 13.16 19.08 3.16
C LEU A 305 13.56 20.00 2.00
N GLN A 306 12.80 19.99 0.87
CA GLN A 306 13.17 20.77 -0.31
C GLN A 306 12.72 22.23 -0.25
N LYS A 307 11.50 22.51 0.25
CA LYS A 307 10.91 23.85 0.22
C LYS A 307 11.19 24.68 1.47
N VAL A 308 11.41 24.04 2.61
CA VAL A 308 11.64 24.72 3.90
C VAL A 308 13.10 24.67 4.31
N LEU A 309 13.73 23.50 4.15
CA LEU A 309 15.14 23.30 4.53
C LEU A 309 16.12 23.43 3.36
N HIS A 310 15.60 23.71 2.15
CA HIS A 310 16.37 23.97 0.94
C HIS A 310 17.32 22.83 0.48
N TYR A 311 17.08 21.60 0.92
CA TYR A 311 17.79 20.43 0.40
C TYR A 311 17.48 20.19 -1.08
N SER A 312 18.47 19.68 -1.82
CA SER A 312 18.25 19.21 -3.19
C SER A 312 17.33 17.97 -3.23
N PRO A 313 16.69 17.65 -4.36
CA PRO A 313 15.89 16.43 -4.48
C PRO A 313 16.66 15.16 -4.16
N SER A 314 17.94 15.09 -4.51
CA SER A 314 18.81 13.95 -4.22
C SER A 314 19.09 13.81 -2.72
N GLU A 315 19.43 14.92 -2.05
CA GLU A 315 19.65 14.94 -0.60
C GLU A 315 18.38 14.57 0.16
N ALA A 316 17.23 15.11 -0.25
CA ALA A 316 15.93 14.75 0.33
C ALA A 316 15.63 13.24 0.18
N GLY A 317 15.97 12.65 -0.96
CA GLY A 317 15.86 11.21 -1.18
C GLY A 317 16.78 10.39 -0.25
N LEU A 318 18.02 10.81 -0.11
CA LEU A 318 18.98 10.16 0.81
C LEU A 318 18.53 10.27 2.27
N LEU A 319 18.02 11.44 2.68
CA LEU A 319 17.53 11.66 4.05
C LEU A 319 16.28 10.81 4.37
N LEU A 320 15.48 10.44 3.37
CA LEU A 320 14.33 9.54 3.53
C LEU A 320 14.70 8.06 3.53
N THR A 321 15.88 7.69 3.04
CA THR A 321 16.31 6.29 2.94
C THR A 321 16.22 5.55 4.29
N PRO A 322 16.59 6.12 5.45
CA PRO A 322 16.45 5.44 6.73
C PRO A 322 15.01 5.08 7.09
N LEU A 323 14.02 5.89 6.68
CA LEU A 323 12.61 5.56 6.91
C LEU A 323 12.28 4.18 6.31
N VAL A 324 12.65 3.96 5.06
CA VAL A 324 12.25 2.75 4.35
C VAL A 324 13.16 1.56 4.65
N ALA A 325 14.47 1.78 4.78
CA ALA A 325 15.42 0.74 5.20
C ALA A 325 15.05 0.19 6.59
N ALA A 326 14.69 1.07 7.52
CA ALA A 326 14.31 0.69 8.87
C ALA A 326 12.96 -0.04 8.96
N ILE A 327 12.04 0.12 7.98
CA ILE A 327 10.83 -0.73 7.89
C ILE A 327 11.25 -2.21 7.78
N SER A 328 12.21 -2.52 6.91
CA SER A 328 12.70 -3.89 6.74
C SER A 328 13.38 -4.41 7.99
N LEU A 329 14.23 -3.61 8.63
CA LEU A 329 14.90 -3.96 9.87
C LEU A 329 13.88 -4.21 11.00
N GLY A 330 12.92 -3.31 11.18
CA GLY A 330 11.85 -3.46 12.16
C GLY A 330 10.99 -4.71 11.91
N SER A 331 10.68 -5.02 10.64
CA SER A 331 9.94 -6.23 10.27
C SER A 331 10.71 -7.51 10.61
N ILE A 332 12.02 -7.54 10.38
CA ILE A 332 12.90 -8.69 10.75
C ILE A 332 12.94 -8.86 12.26
N ILE A 333 13.13 -7.76 12.99
CA ILE A 333 13.16 -7.78 14.47
C ILE A 333 11.80 -8.27 15.00
N ASN A 334 10.70 -7.71 14.50
CA ASN A 334 9.35 -8.11 14.86
C ASN A 334 9.12 -9.61 14.60
N GLY A 335 9.52 -10.13 13.43
CA GLY A 335 9.39 -11.55 13.08
C GLY A 335 10.15 -12.48 14.03
N ARG A 336 11.30 -12.05 14.57
CA ARG A 336 12.08 -12.80 15.57
C ARG A 336 11.47 -12.72 16.97
N LEU A 337 10.84 -11.61 17.33
CA LEU A 337 10.25 -11.38 18.64
C LEU A 337 8.84 -12.01 18.75
N PHE A 338 8.08 -11.98 17.65
CA PHE A 338 6.67 -12.42 17.63
C PHE A 338 6.44 -13.81 18.20
N PRO A 339 7.19 -14.87 17.83
CA PRO A 339 6.97 -16.22 18.38
C PRO A 339 7.29 -16.35 19.87
N LYS A 340 8.06 -15.42 20.42
CA LYS A 340 8.51 -15.42 21.83
C LYS A 340 7.53 -14.69 22.77
N GLN A 341 6.52 -14.02 22.20
CA GLN A 341 5.58 -13.20 22.97
C GLN A 341 4.31 -13.99 23.31
N SER A 342 3.97 -14.07 24.59
CA SER A 342 2.68 -14.59 25.05
C SER A 342 1.51 -13.68 24.68
N GLU A 343 1.77 -12.39 24.53
CA GLU A 343 0.80 -11.35 24.13
C GLU A 343 1.34 -10.56 22.93
N PRO A 344 1.24 -11.11 21.70
CA PRO A 344 1.85 -10.51 20.50
C PRO A 344 1.30 -9.11 20.16
N GLN A 345 0.10 -8.74 20.64
CA GLN A 345 -0.45 -7.38 20.50
C GLN A 345 0.44 -6.32 21.16
N ARG A 346 1.26 -6.66 22.16
CA ARG A 346 2.22 -5.72 22.77
C ARG A 346 3.24 -5.19 21.77
N LEU A 347 3.62 -5.99 20.77
CA LEU A 347 4.51 -5.54 19.70
C LEU A 347 3.86 -4.45 18.83
N MET A 348 2.53 -4.52 18.61
CA MET A 348 1.82 -3.45 17.91
C MET A 348 1.72 -2.18 18.78
N VAL A 349 1.46 -2.33 20.09
CA VAL A 349 1.47 -1.18 21.02
C VAL A 349 2.82 -0.49 21.02
N PHE A 350 3.90 -1.27 21.16
CA PHE A 350 5.27 -0.75 21.07
C PHE A 350 5.52 -0.04 19.74
N GLY A 351 5.15 -0.65 18.61
CA GLY A 351 5.25 -0.03 17.30
C GLY A 351 4.48 1.28 17.18
N GLY A 352 3.24 1.34 17.72
CA GLY A 352 2.42 2.56 17.72
C GLY A 352 3.02 3.69 18.56
N LEU A 353 3.51 3.38 19.76
CA LEU A 353 4.19 4.37 20.62
C LEU A 353 5.51 4.85 19.98
N MET A 354 6.29 3.94 19.43
CA MET A 354 7.52 4.28 18.71
C MET A 354 7.24 5.14 17.47
N LEU A 355 6.14 4.88 16.75
CA LEU A 355 5.71 5.70 15.61
C LEU A 355 5.30 7.11 16.06
N ALA A 356 4.65 7.24 17.23
CA ALA A 356 4.32 8.54 17.80
C ALA A 356 5.57 9.34 18.18
N VAL A 357 6.54 8.70 18.83
CA VAL A 357 7.84 9.33 19.16
C VAL A 357 8.57 9.76 17.89
N GLY A 358 8.68 8.89 16.89
CA GLY A 358 9.31 9.20 15.62
C GLY A 358 8.60 10.33 14.88
N SER A 359 7.25 10.34 14.87
CA SER A 359 6.46 11.42 14.28
C SER A 359 6.66 12.75 15.00
N LEU A 360 6.80 12.73 16.33
CA LEU A 360 7.15 13.91 17.12
C LEU A 360 8.54 14.44 16.80
N MET A 361 9.52 13.53 16.62
CA MET A 361 10.86 13.90 16.19
C MET A 361 10.87 14.54 14.79
N VAL A 362 10.06 14.04 13.85
CA VAL A 362 9.91 14.64 12.51
C VAL A 362 9.21 16.00 12.60
N LEU A 363 8.20 16.16 13.46
CA LEU A 363 7.51 17.44 13.70
C LEU A 363 8.49 18.50 14.23
N ALA A 364 9.49 18.10 15.02
CA ALA A 364 10.50 18.98 15.58
C ALA A 364 11.58 19.43 14.57
N ILE A 365 11.55 18.91 13.32
CA ILE A 365 12.49 19.29 12.27
C ILE A 365 12.20 20.74 11.83
N GLY A 366 13.24 21.59 11.85
CA GLY A 366 13.20 22.99 11.43
C GLY A 366 14.54 23.47 10.92
N GLU A 367 14.66 24.76 10.65
CA GLU A 367 15.91 25.40 10.23
C GLU A 367 17.03 25.13 11.26
N GLY A 368 18.21 24.74 10.79
CA GLY A 368 19.34 24.39 11.65
C GLY A 368 19.30 22.99 12.30
N THR A 369 18.26 22.18 12.02
CA THR A 369 18.22 20.80 12.54
C THR A 369 19.37 19.98 11.96
N SER A 370 20.11 19.29 12.84
CA SER A 370 21.22 18.41 12.44
C SER A 370 20.72 17.30 11.51
N VAL A 371 21.50 16.99 10.46
CA VAL A 371 21.24 15.86 9.55
C VAL A 371 21.11 14.54 10.33
N TYR A 372 21.89 14.31 11.36
CA TYR A 372 21.82 13.11 12.20
C TYR A 372 20.47 12.98 12.92
N TRP A 373 19.86 14.11 13.35
CA TRP A 373 18.50 14.10 13.91
C TRP A 373 17.47 13.68 12.88
N ILE A 374 17.56 14.22 11.66
CA ILE A 374 16.65 13.89 10.56
C ILE A 374 16.71 12.39 10.22
N LEU A 375 17.93 11.85 10.07
CA LEU A 375 18.16 10.43 9.80
C LEU A 375 17.60 9.55 10.93
N LEU A 376 17.85 9.93 12.20
CA LEU A 376 17.36 9.20 13.37
C LEU A 376 15.82 9.23 13.43
N ALA A 377 15.20 10.39 13.22
CA ALA A 377 13.74 10.54 13.22
C ALA A 377 13.08 9.63 12.20
N PHE A 378 13.60 9.58 10.98
CA PHE A 378 13.10 8.68 9.93
C PHE A 378 13.39 7.21 10.20
N ALA A 379 14.55 6.87 10.78
CA ALA A 379 14.86 5.49 11.18
C ALA A 379 13.93 4.97 12.27
N VAL A 380 13.60 5.80 13.27
CA VAL A 380 12.64 5.47 14.33
C VAL A 380 11.26 5.22 13.73
N ASN A 381 10.77 6.11 12.85
CA ASN A 381 9.48 5.92 12.17
C ASN A 381 9.47 4.65 11.32
N GLY A 382 10.53 4.40 10.54
CA GLY A 382 10.64 3.19 9.72
C GLY A 382 10.61 1.92 10.56
N THR A 383 11.38 1.87 11.63
CA THR A 383 11.39 0.71 12.54
C THR A 383 9.99 0.48 13.14
N ALA A 384 9.31 1.53 13.56
CA ALA A 384 7.95 1.45 14.09
C ALA A 384 6.95 0.87 13.07
N LEU A 385 7.00 1.34 11.83
CA LEU A 385 6.20 0.80 10.72
C LEU A 385 6.53 -0.69 10.47
N GLY A 386 7.80 -1.08 10.61
CA GLY A 386 8.23 -2.47 10.52
C GLY A 386 7.61 -3.39 11.59
N PHE A 387 7.26 -2.87 12.75
CA PHE A 387 6.47 -3.60 13.76
C PHE A 387 4.98 -3.62 13.41
N LEU A 388 4.42 -2.54 12.89
CA LEU A 388 2.98 -2.40 12.68
C LEU A 388 2.48 -3.13 11.43
N LEU A 389 3.12 -2.93 10.27
CA LEU A 389 2.63 -3.40 8.98
C LEU A 389 2.45 -4.93 8.90
N PRO A 390 3.45 -5.75 9.28
CA PRO A 390 3.28 -7.21 9.23
C PRO A 390 2.28 -7.71 10.28
N ASN A 391 2.25 -7.10 11.48
CA ASN A 391 1.35 -7.53 12.54
C ASN A 391 -0.12 -7.25 12.24
N LEU A 392 -0.45 -6.11 11.60
CA LEU A 392 -1.81 -5.82 11.13
C LEU A 392 -2.32 -6.92 10.20
N THR A 393 -1.51 -7.32 9.23
CA THR A 393 -1.87 -8.38 8.27
C THR A 393 -1.93 -9.75 8.96
N LEU A 394 -0.92 -10.09 9.77
CA LEU A 394 -0.84 -11.38 10.44
C LEU A 394 -2.00 -11.59 11.42
N PHE A 395 -2.34 -10.59 12.23
CA PHE A 395 -3.46 -10.70 13.18
C PHE A 395 -4.78 -10.84 12.45
N MET A 396 -4.98 -10.10 11.36
CA MET A 396 -6.19 -10.23 10.55
C MET A 396 -6.32 -11.63 9.95
N GLN A 397 -5.21 -12.22 9.47
CA GLN A 397 -5.17 -13.61 9.01
C GLN A 397 -5.43 -14.62 10.15
N MET A 398 -4.91 -14.37 11.36
CA MET A 398 -5.14 -15.23 12.52
C MET A 398 -6.61 -15.24 12.98
N LEU A 399 -7.32 -14.14 12.80
CA LEU A 399 -8.74 -13.99 13.14
C LEU A 399 -9.66 -14.55 12.05
N SER A 400 -9.15 -14.78 10.84
CA SER A 400 -9.93 -15.20 9.68
C SER A 400 -9.88 -16.71 9.47
N GLU A 401 -10.91 -17.26 8.81
CA GLU A 401 -10.92 -18.66 8.38
C GLU A 401 -9.89 -18.89 7.24
N GLN A 402 -9.43 -20.13 7.07
CA GLN A 402 -8.42 -20.47 6.08
C GLN A 402 -8.82 -20.08 4.63
N ARG A 403 -10.12 -20.20 4.31
CA ARG A 403 -10.69 -19.80 3.01
C ARG A 403 -10.72 -18.28 2.78
N ASP A 404 -10.57 -17.46 3.83
CA ASP A 404 -10.70 -16.00 3.80
C ASP A 404 -9.36 -15.28 4.02
N LEU A 405 -8.22 -15.99 4.11
CA LEU A 405 -6.91 -15.40 4.40
C LEU A 405 -6.47 -14.35 3.37
N GLY A 406 -6.75 -14.61 2.09
CA GLY A 406 -6.46 -13.66 1.00
C GLY A 406 -7.30 -12.39 1.11
N VAL A 407 -8.60 -12.55 1.35
CA VAL A 407 -9.53 -11.42 1.55
C VAL A 407 -9.19 -10.61 2.79
N ALA A 408 -8.83 -11.26 3.90
CA ALA A 408 -8.41 -10.60 5.12
C ALA A 408 -7.16 -9.73 4.91
N SER A 409 -6.19 -10.24 4.15
CA SER A 409 -4.98 -9.49 3.80
C SER A 409 -5.29 -8.32 2.87
N ALA A 410 -6.12 -8.55 1.85
CA ALA A 410 -6.56 -7.52 0.90
C ALA A 410 -7.31 -6.38 1.62
N LEU A 411 -8.16 -6.72 2.60
CA LEU A 411 -8.92 -5.75 3.38
C LEU A 411 -8.00 -4.81 4.18
N VAL A 412 -6.99 -5.36 4.88
CA VAL A 412 -6.00 -4.54 5.60
C VAL A 412 -5.24 -3.61 4.64
N GLN A 413 -4.85 -4.12 3.46
CA GLN A 413 -4.16 -3.32 2.46
C GLN A 413 -5.04 -2.20 1.91
N THR A 414 -6.31 -2.48 1.66
CA THR A 414 -7.28 -1.48 1.18
C THR A 414 -7.56 -0.42 2.23
N THR A 415 -7.85 -0.81 3.48
CA THR A 415 -8.11 0.15 4.56
C THR A 415 -6.88 1.02 4.85
N ARG A 416 -5.68 0.46 4.73
CA ARG A 416 -4.42 1.21 4.80
C ARG A 416 -4.31 2.21 3.64
N ALA A 417 -4.62 1.81 2.41
CA ALA A 417 -4.57 2.70 1.25
C ALA A 417 -5.62 3.83 1.34
N ILE A 418 -6.82 3.54 1.87
CA ILE A 418 -7.83 4.56 2.18
C ILE A 418 -7.28 5.56 3.19
N GLY A 419 -6.67 5.07 4.27
CA GLY A 419 -6.04 5.93 5.28
C GLY A 419 -4.93 6.79 4.67
N SER A 420 -4.11 6.21 3.81
CA SER A 420 -3.04 6.91 3.09
C SER A 420 -3.60 8.06 2.23
N ALA A 421 -4.65 7.78 1.44
CA ALA A 421 -5.31 8.77 0.61
C ALA A 421 -5.96 9.89 1.45
N ALA A 422 -6.70 9.52 2.50
CA ALA A 422 -7.33 10.49 3.39
C ALA A 422 -6.29 11.38 4.11
N GLY A 423 -5.21 10.78 4.61
CA GLY A 423 -4.13 11.51 5.25
C GLY A 423 -3.45 12.51 4.32
N THR A 424 -3.12 12.08 3.10
CA THR A 424 -2.50 12.97 2.10
C THR A 424 -3.43 14.11 1.70
N ALA A 425 -4.72 13.83 1.50
CA ALA A 425 -5.71 14.84 1.15
C ALA A 425 -5.89 15.88 2.28
N LEU A 426 -6.00 15.45 3.55
CA LEU A 426 -6.12 16.35 4.69
C LEU A 426 -4.95 17.34 4.80
N VAL A 427 -3.72 16.85 4.60
CA VAL A 427 -2.53 17.72 4.60
C VAL A 427 -2.53 18.67 3.40
N GLY A 428 -2.95 18.18 2.22
CA GLY A 428 -3.12 19.02 1.03
C GLY A 428 -4.08 20.17 1.27
N ILE A 429 -5.24 19.91 1.91
CA ILE A 429 -6.20 20.93 2.33
C ILE A 429 -5.56 21.91 3.33
N ALA A 430 -4.84 21.42 4.34
CA ALA A 430 -4.17 22.29 5.29
C ALA A 430 -3.16 23.23 4.59
N ILE A 431 -2.41 22.73 3.60
CA ILE A 431 -1.46 23.53 2.80
C ILE A 431 -2.20 24.60 2.00
N SER A 432 -3.35 24.27 1.38
CA SER A 432 -4.09 25.20 0.52
C SER A 432 -4.72 26.36 1.30
N HIS A 433 -5.06 26.18 2.58
CA HIS A 433 -5.65 27.19 3.44
C HIS A 433 -4.66 27.97 4.34
N THR A 434 -3.38 27.51 4.39
CA THR A 434 -2.37 28.15 5.22
C THR A 434 -1.11 28.46 4.40
N SER A 435 0.00 27.92 4.79
CA SER A 435 1.26 27.91 4.03
C SER A 435 1.81 26.49 3.95
N VAL A 436 2.75 26.25 3.04
CA VAL A 436 3.39 24.92 2.92
C VAL A 436 3.95 24.48 4.26
N LEU A 437 4.65 25.36 4.98
CA LEU A 437 5.25 25.04 6.27
C LEU A 437 4.19 24.70 7.33
N HIS A 438 3.16 25.55 7.48
CA HIS A 438 2.10 25.32 8.47
C HIS A 438 1.27 24.09 8.14
N GLY A 439 0.88 23.90 6.87
CA GLY A 439 0.11 22.73 6.44
C GLY A 439 0.86 21.42 6.64
N VAL A 440 2.17 21.38 6.34
CA VAL A 440 2.99 20.19 6.61
C VAL A 440 3.13 19.94 8.12
N ARG A 441 3.33 20.99 8.94
CA ARG A 441 3.37 20.84 10.41
C ARG A 441 2.05 20.33 10.99
N ILE A 442 0.91 20.79 10.48
CA ILE A 442 -0.42 20.25 10.85
C ILE A 442 -0.49 18.75 10.51
N GLY A 443 -0.02 18.38 9.31
CA GLY A 443 0.04 16.98 8.89
C GLY A 443 0.94 16.10 9.77
N LEU A 444 2.09 16.60 10.16
CA LEU A 444 3.01 15.91 11.09
C LEU A 444 2.44 15.81 12.50
N GLY A 445 1.72 16.84 12.98
CA GLY A 445 0.96 16.79 14.23
C GLY A 445 -0.16 15.74 14.18
N LEU A 446 -0.85 15.65 13.05
CA LEU A 446 -1.85 14.58 12.79
C LEU A 446 -1.19 13.19 12.83
N CYS A 447 0.03 13.02 12.30
CA CYS A 447 0.78 11.77 12.41
C CYS A 447 0.99 11.35 13.87
N VAL A 448 1.33 12.28 14.76
CA VAL A 448 1.48 11.98 16.20
C VAL A 448 0.16 11.48 16.79
N ALA A 449 -0.94 12.20 16.53
CA ALA A 449 -2.26 11.83 17.04
C ALA A 449 -2.72 10.45 16.52
N LEU A 450 -2.55 10.20 15.22
CA LEU A 450 -2.90 8.92 14.58
C LEU A 450 -2.05 7.75 15.10
N SER A 451 -0.76 8.00 15.35
CA SER A 451 0.16 6.99 15.91
C SER A 451 -0.23 6.60 17.34
N LEU A 452 -0.59 7.59 18.17
CA LEU A 452 -1.11 7.33 19.51
C LEU A 452 -2.46 6.60 19.46
N ALA A 453 -3.35 6.98 18.56
CA ALA A 453 -4.60 6.28 18.34
C ALA A 453 -4.36 4.82 17.93
N ALA A 454 -3.41 4.56 17.01
CA ALA A 454 -3.03 3.20 16.62
C ALA A 454 -2.49 2.38 17.81
N ALA A 455 -1.69 2.97 18.70
CA ALA A 455 -1.20 2.32 19.92
C ALA A 455 -2.36 1.97 20.88
N VAL A 456 -3.30 2.90 21.11
CA VAL A 456 -4.49 2.68 21.95
C VAL A 456 -5.38 1.58 21.35
N ILE A 457 -5.61 1.62 20.05
CA ILE A 457 -6.39 0.60 19.33
C ILE A 457 -5.70 -0.76 19.47
N ALA A 458 -4.38 -0.83 19.25
CA ALA A 458 -3.60 -2.06 19.38
C ALA A 458 -3.70 -2.65 20.81
N HIS A 459 -3.72 -1.81 21.84
CA HIS A 459 -3.89 -2.23 23.24
C HIS A 459 -5.26 -2.88 23.48
N ARG A 460 -6.32 -2.45 22.78
CA ARG A 460 -7.67 -3.00 22.90
C ARG A 460 -7.86 -4.32 22.14
N VAL A 461 -6.97 -4.67 21.23
CA VAL A 461 -7.02 -5.94 20.48
C VAL A 461 -6.60 -7.11 21.39
N LYS A 462 -7.49 -8.07 21.62
CA LYS A 462 -7.27 -9.22 22.53
C LYS A 462 -6.95 -10.48 21.72
N MET A 463 -5.67 -10.72 21.43
CA MET A 463 -5.23 -11.92 20.69
C MET A 463 -5.12 -13.20 21.52
N LYS A 464 -5.07 -13.09 22.85
CA LYS A 464 -4.90 -14.23 23.77
C LYS A 464 -5.96 -15.34 23.60
N ASN A 465 -7.21 -14.96 23.34
CA ASN A 465 -8.32 -15.89 23.13
C ASN A 465 -8.28 -16.64 21.78
N VAL A 466 -7.52 -16.12 20.80
CA VAL A 466 -7.44 -16.70 19.45
C VAL A 466 -6.37 -17.79 19.39
N VAL A 467 -5.23 -17.57 20.05
CA VAL A 467 -4.14 -18.55 20.14
C VAL A 467 -4.60 -19.79 20.92
N THR A 468 -5.30 -19.59 22.04
CA THR A 468 -5.84 -20.69 22.86
C THR A 468 -6.98 -21.46 22.17
N ARG A 469 -7.83 -20.80 21.38
CA ARG A 469 -8.90 -21.48 20.61
C ARG A 469 -8.34 -22.33 19.47
N ARG A 470 -7.26 -21.91 18.80
CA ARG A 470 -6.60 -22.71 17.76
C ARG A 470 -5.84 -23.92 18.34
N ALA A 471 -5.16 -23.74 19.48
CA ALA A 471 -4.49 -24.84 20.18
C ALA A 471 -5.45 -25.93 20.72
N ARG A 472 -6.76 -25.64 20.87
CA ARG A 472 -7.79 -26.61 21.26
C ARG A 472 -8.50 -27.25 20.04
N ARG A 473 -8.27 -26.78 18.81
CA ARG A 473 -8.87 -27.33 17.59
C ARG A 473 -7.91 -28.19 16.76
N ASN A 474 -6.63 -28.13 17.05
CA ASN A 474 -5.58 -29.04 16.54
C ASN A 474 -5.20 -30.07 17.64
#